data_67a4bb3b0872f6f2c36e7a65c424c6fa
#
_entry.id   67a4bb3b0872f6f2c36e7a65c424c6fa
#
_cell.length_a   1.000
_cell.length_b   1.000
_cell.length_c   1.000
_cell.angle_alpha   90.00
_cell.angle_beta   90.00
_cell.angle_gamma   90.00
#
_symmetry.space_group_name_H-M   'P 1'
#
loop_
_entity.id
_entity.type
_entity.pdbx_description
1 polymer ?
#
loop_
_entity_poly.entity_id
_entity_poly.type
_entity_poly.pdbx_seq_one_letter_code
_entity_poly.pdbx_strand_id
1 'polypeptide(L)'
;MEKIKKYIKSERNLTILFGVLLLVMVVFAFAFGKSMYSARNLRSMSYQIPEFGFLAMGMMLSFMIGGIDLSIVSIANTSGIFAAMILTGRWLPGLSENAAIALAIIVAMGSATLFGLFNGFMVAKLSATPLIATLGTMTLYTGIGMALTGGKGITGLPEKFTKFGTAELGGIPVIFIMFVVAALVLALVLGRTGFGRKVYLYGGNPIASRFSAINNERMCMGIFVLIGVLSGIAGLIIISRVNSAKVGYGDTYQLQAMLVCVIGGIHPDGGRGKVAGVVCAILLMQLLSSAFTILRFSPYAKKLIWGSILIIVMGLNYISDKQAKKVRFKSAQKE
;
A
#
# COMPACT_ATOMS: atom_id res chain seq x y z
N MET A 1 -20.27 9.39 -27.91
CA MET A 1 -20.92 9.74 -26.63
C MET A 1 -21.55 8.52 -25.93
N GLU A 2 -22.25 7.61 -26.59
CA GLU A 2 -22.84 6.42 -25.96
C GLU A 2 -21.84 5.47 -25.30
N LYS A 3 -20.70 5.19 -25.93
CA LYS A 3 -19.63 4.36 -25.34
C LYS A 3 -19.12 4.95 -24.04
N ILE A 4 -18.97 6.28 -23.95
CA ILE A 4 -18.55 6.99 -22.74
C ILE A 4 -19.63 6.91 -21.66
N LYS A 5 -20.90 7.13 -21.99
CA LYS A 5 -22.03 6.99 -21.05
C LYS A 5 -22.15 5.56 -20.52
N LYS A 6 -21.97 4.54 -21.38
CA LYS A 6 -21.98 3.12 -20.98
C LYS A 6 -20.80 2.79 -20.06
N TYR A 7 -19.61 3.32 -20.32
CA TYR A 7 -18.42 3.15 -19.46
C TYR A 7 -18.60 3.82 -18.10
N ILE A 8 -19.10 5.08 -18.06
CA ILE A 8 -19.41 5.83 -16.83
C ILE A 8 -20.43 5.07 -15.98
N LYS A 9 -21.45 4.49 -16.58
CA LYS A 9 -22.47 3.71 -15.88
C LYS A 9 -21.95 2.38 -15.35
N SER A 10 -21.03 1.73 -16.07
CA SER A 10 -20.36 0.48 -15.68
C SER A 10 -19.36 0.69 -14.53
N GLU A 11 -18.70 1.87 -14.49
CA GLU A 11 -17.60 2.19 -13.56
C GLU A 11 -17.95 3.36 -12.64
N ARG A 12 -19.20 3.42 -12.20
CA ARG A 12 -19.74 4.56 -11.44
C ARG A 12 -18.87 4.99 -10.25
N ASN A 13 -18.38 4.05 -9.47
CA ASN A 13 -17.57 4.36 -8.29
C ASN A 13 -16.22 4.99 -8.67
N LEU A 14 -15.54 4.48 -9.68
CA LEU A 14 -14.29 5.05 -10.19
C LEU A 14 -14.49 6.45 -10.75
N THR A 15 -15.58 6.65 -11.49
CA THR A 15 -15.93 7.96 -12.07
C THR A 15 -16.25 8.99 -10.98
N ILE A 16 -16.97 8.60 -9.93
CA ILE A 16 -17.24 9.46 -8.78
C ILE A 16 -15.93 9.82 -8.07
N LEU A 17 -15.06 8.86 -7.81
CA LEU A 17 -13.77 9.10 -7.15
C LEU A 17 -12.89 10.04 -7.96
N PHE A 18 -12.85 9.87 -9.28
CA PHE A 18 -12.12 10.78 -10.16
C PHE A 18 -12.72 12.21 -10.15
N GLY A 19 -14.05 12.32 -10.12
CA GLY A 19 -14.75 13.60 -9.97
C GLY A 19 -14.42 14.27 -8.63
N VAL A 20 -14.38 13.51 -7.53
CA VAL A 20 -13.99 14.01 -6.20
C VAL A 20 -12.53 14.46 -6.21
N LEU A 21 -11.62 13.71 -6.82
CA LEU A 21 -10.21 14.10 -6.96
C LEU A 21 -10.08 15.44 -7.69
N LEU A 22 -10.76 15.60 -8.83
CA LEU A 22 -10.76 16.87 -9.59
C LEU A 22 -11.36 18.02 -8.77
N LEU A 23 -12.48 17.77 -8.09
CA LEU A 23 -13.11 18.78 -7.23
C LEU A 23 -12.14 19.23 -6.13
N VAL A 24 -11.50 18.30 -5.43
CA VAL A 24 -10.51 18.62 -4.38
C VAL A 24 -9.32 19.39 -4.96
N MET A 25 -8.83 19.00 -6.14
CA MET A 25 -7.77 19.74 -6.81
C MET A 25 -8.18 21.20 -7.08
N VAL A 26 -9.38 21.42 -7.59
CA VAL A 26 -9.90 22.78 -7.85
C VAL A 26 -10.09 23.56 -6.54
N VAL A 27 -10.74 22.97 -5.54
CA VAL A 27 -10.94 23.61 -4.24
C VAL A 27 -9.60 24.01 -3.60
N PHE A 28 -8.59 23.13 -3.66
CA PHE A 28 -7.27 23.42 -3.11
C PHE A 28 -6.49 24.45 -3.93
N ALA A 29 -6.78 24.60 -5.23
CA ALA A 29 -6.23 25.67 -6.04
C ALA A 29 -6.73 27.05 -5.56
N PHE A 30 -8.00 27.16 -5.20
CA PHE A 30 -8.56 28.38 -4.63
C PHE A 30 -8.15 28.62 -3.18
N ALA A 31 -8.15 27.56 -2.34
CA ALA A 31 -7.87 27.69 -0.91
C ALA A 31 -6.39 27.94 -0.59
N PHE A 32 -5.48 27.30 -1.30
CA PHE A 32 -4.04 27.33 -1.01
C PHE A 32 -3.22 27.99 -2.13
N GLY A 33 -3.81 28.23 -3.29
CA GLY A 33 -3.19 28.91 -4.42
C GLY A 33 -1.83 28.32 -4.81
N LYS A 34 -0.84 29.22 -4.95
CA LYS A 34 0.54 28.86 -5.33
C LYS A 34 1.24 27.93 -4.33
N SER A 35 0.82 27.89 -3.06
CA SER A 35 1.47 27.06 -2.04
C SER A 35 1.27 25.57 -2.33
N MET A 36 0.06 25.17 -2.75
CA MET A 36 -0.26 23.77 -3.08
C MET A 36 0.41 23.31 -4.38
N TYR A 37 0.36 24.13 -5.42
CA TYR A 37 0.82 23.78 -6.77
C TYR A 37 2.19 24.35 -7.11
N SER A 38 2.97 24.81 -6.11
CA SER A 38 4.38 25.18 -6.34
C SER A 38 5.19 23.96 -6.80
N ALA A 39 6.17 24.17 -7.67
CA ALA A 39 7.08 23.10 -8.11
C ALA A 39 7.74 22.39 -6.93
N ARG A 40 8.08 23.13 -5.85
CA ARG A 40 8.64 22.55 -4.62
C ARG A 40 7.65 21.58 -3.94
N ASN A 41 6.37 21.96 -3.81
CA ASN A 41 5.38 21.12 -3.15
C ASN A 41 5.02 19.89 -4.01
N LEU A 42 4.83 20.07 -5.32
CA LEU A 42 4.58 18.96 -6.25
C LEU A 42 5.73 17.95 -6.24
N ARG A 43 6.97 18.44 -6.23
CA ARG A 43 8.17 17.62 -6.09
C ARG A 43 8.19 16.88 -4.75
N SER A 44 7.87 17.57 -3.64
CA SER A 44 7.76 16.92 -2.33
C SER A 44 6.69 15.82 -2.31
N MET A 45 5.52 16.07 -2.91
CA MET A 45 4.46 15.07 -3.03
C MET A 45 4.90 13.85 -3.85
N SER A 46 5.61 14.07 -4.98
CA SER A 46 6.10 12.97 -5.82
C SER A 46 7.17 12.11 -5.13
N TYR A 47 7.89 12.63 -4.15
CA TYR A 47 8.75 11.82 -3.26
C TYR A 47 7.98 11.04 -2.21
N GLN A 48 6.86 11.55 -1.69
CA GLN A 48 6.09 10.93 -0.62
C GLN A 48 5.16 9.81 -1.14
N ILE A 49 4.57 10.01 -2.34
CA ILE A 49 3.62 9.04 -2.93
C ILE A 49 4.17 7.62 -2.97
N PRO A 50 5.42 7.33 -3.40
CA PRO A 50 5.93 5.96 -3.45
C PRO A 50 6.02 5.28 -2.09
N GLU A 51 6.39 5.98 -1.03
CA GLU A 51 6.58 5.41 0.30
C GLU A 51 5.33 4.67 0.78
N PHE A 52 4.20 5.36 0.81
CA PHE A 52 2.96 4.73 1.25
C PHE A 52 2.19 4.06 0.11
N GLY A 53 2.43 4.46 -1.13
CA GLY A 53 1.76 3.91 -2.30
C GLY A 53 2.09 2.44 -2.56
N PHE A 54 3.33 2.02 -2.37
CA PHE A 54 3.70 0.60 -2.42
C PHE A 54 3.01 -0.19 -1.31
N LEU A 55 2.95 0.33 -0.09
CA LEU A 55 2.23 -0.28 1.02
C LEU A 55 0.72 -0.35 0.75
N ALA A 56 0.14 0.71 0.17
CA ALA A 56 -1.27 0.73 -0.22
C ALA A 56 -1.59 -0.31 -1.32
N MET A 57 -0.69 -0.52 -2.29
CA MET A 57 -0.83 -1.61 -3.27
C MET A 57 -0.74 -2.99 -2.61
N GLY A 58 0.12 -3.16 -1.61
CA GLY A 58 0.18 -4.38 -0.80
C GLY A 58 -1.14 -4.61 -0.04
N MET A 59 -1.65 -3.60 0.65
CA MET A 59 -2.93 -3.65 1.34
C MET A 59 -4.10 -3.95 0.38
N MET A 60 -4.09 -3.36 -0.82
CA MET A 60 -5.07 -3.66 -1.86
C MET A 60 -5.11 -5.14 -2.20
N LEU A 61 -3.97 -5.78 -2.39
CA LEU A 61 -3.89 -7.21 -2.69
C LEU A 61 -4.47 -8.06 -1.56
N SER A 62 -4.19 -7.70 -0.31
CA SER A 62 -4.78 -8.35 0.86
C SER A 62 -6.30 -8.22 0.89
N PHE A 63 -6.84 -7.02 0.68
CA PHE A 63 -8.30 -6.78 0.59
C PHE A 63 -8.94 -7.56 -0.55
N MET A 64 -8.28 -7.65 -1.71
CA MET A 64 -8.82 -8.37 -2.87
C MET A 64 -9.07 -9.85 -2.60
N ILE A 65 -8.33 -10.46 -1.67
CA ILE A 65 -8.52 -11.86 -1.24
C ILE A 65 -9.41 -11.99 0.02
N GLY A 66 -10.05 -10.91 0.46
CA GLY A 66 -10.94 -10.92 1.62
C GLY A 66 -10.19 -10.92 2.95
N GLY A 67 -8.98 -10.33 3.00
CA GLY A 67 -8.17 -10.24 4.21
C GLY A 67 -7.63 -8.82 4.45
N ILE A 68 -7.14 -8.59 5.65
CA ILE A 68 -6.43 -7.37 6.04
C ILE A 68 -5.03 -7.79 6.49
N ASP A 69 -3.99 -7.22 5.87
CA ASP A 69 -2.61 -7.44 6.29
C ASP A 69 -2.11 -6.25 7.10
N LEU A 70 -2.03 -6.45 8.42
CA LEU A 70 -1.52 -5.43 9.34
C LEU A 70 0.02 -5.42 9.42
N SER A 71 0.70 -6.35 8.80
CA SER A 71 2.16 -6.51 8.92
C SER A 71 2.95 -5.73 7.85
N ILE A 72 2.31 -5.13 6.85
CA ILE A 72 2.99 -4.48 5.71
C ILE A 72 4.05 -3.46 6.13
N VAL A 73 3.74 -2.63 7.13
CA VAL A 73 4.67 -1.60 7.64
C VAL A 73 5.81 -2.23 8.44
N SER A 74 5.53 -3.25 9.27
CA SER A 74 6.56 -3.95 10.04
C SER A 74 7.48 -4.76 9.14
N ILE A 75 6.97 -5.37 8.05
CA ILE A 75 7.79 -6.00 7.00
C ILE A 75 8.73 -4.96 6.38
N ALA A 76 8.22 -3.80 5.96
CA ALA A 76 9.02 -2.73 5.37
C ALA A 76 10.12 -2.23 6.33
N ASN A 77 9.77 -1.97 7.58
CA ASN A 77 10.71 -1.48 8.58
C ASN A 77 11.79 -2.52 8.90
N THR A 78 11.42 -3.78 9.16
CA THR A 78 12.36 -4.81 9.57
C THR A 78 13.28 -5.22 8.43
N SER A 79 12.76 -5.36 7.20
CA SER A 79 13.61 -5.59 6.02
C SER A 79 14.56 -4.42 5.74
N GLY A 80 14.08 -3.18 5.95
CA GLY A 80 14.91 -1.98 5.88
C GLY A 80 16.00 -1.95 6.95
N ILE A 81 15.72 -2.41 8.18
CA ILE A 81 16.72 -2.55 9.24
C ILE A 81 17.79 -3.59 8.84
N PHE A 82 17.41 -4.74 8.27
CA PHE A 82 18.39 -5.72 7.78
C PHE A 82 19.30 -5.12 6.72
N ALA A 83 18.74 -4.37 5.76
CA ALA A 83 19.53 -3.63 4.78
C ALA A 83 20.51 -2.65 5.47
N ALA A 84 20.02 -1.86 6.43
CA ALA A 84 20.83 -0.86 7.12
C ALA A 84 21.97 -1.49 7.95
N MET A 85 21.77 -2.68 8.54
CA MET A 85 22.83 -3.42 9.24
C MET A 85 23.98 -3.81 8.31
N ILE A 86 23.67 -4.13 7.04
CA ILE A 86 24.69 -4.45 6.02
C ILE A 86 25.34 -3.16 5.51
N LEU A 87 24.52 -2.15 5.16
CA LEU A 87 25.01 -0.88 4.62
C LEU A 87 25.96 -0.13 5.56
N THR A 88 25.73 -0.26 6.86
CA THR A 88 26.60 0.35 7.89
C THR A 88 27.75 -0.53 8.32
N GLY A 89 27.94 -1.72 7.71
CA GLY A 89 29.01 -2.67 8.06
C GLY A 89 28.85 -3.33 9.42
N ARG A 90 27.69 -3.22 10.07
CA ARG A 90 27.47 -3.83 11.40
C ARG A 90 27.42 -5.35 11.36
N TRP A 91 26.85 -5.93 10.31
CA TRP A 91 26.80 -7.39 10.12
C TRP A 91 28.01 -7.93 9.34
N LEU A 92 28.45 -7.18 8.32
CA LEU A 92 29.51 -7.61 7.40
C LEU A 92 30.48 -6.45 7.18
N PRO A 93 31.43 -6.23 8.10
CA PRO A 93 32.45 -5.21 7.95
C PRO A 93 33.40 -5.57 6.78
N GLY A 94 33.96 -4.56 6.13
CA GLY A 94 34.97 -4.75 5.08
C GLY A 94 34.43 -4.98 3.67
N LEU A 95 33.11 -4.98 3.46
CA LEU A 95 32.54 -5.00 2.10
C LEU A 95 32.81 -3.68 1.37
N SER A 96 33.09 -3.75 0.07
CA SER A 96 33.05 -2.55 -0.77
C SER A 96 31.66 -1.94 -0.78
N GLU A 97 31.57 -0.62 -0.93
CA GLU A 97 30.28 0.11 -0.92
C GLU A 97 29.25 -0.48 -1.91
N ASN A 98 29.68 -0.80 -3.12
CA ASN A 98 28.80 -1.37 -4.14
C ASN A 98 28.33 -2.79 -3.78
N ALA A 99 29.22 -3.62 -3.19
CA ALA A 99 28.86 -4.95 -2.73
C ALA A 99 27.89 -4.88 -1.54
N ALA A 100 28.11 -3.97 -0.59
CA ALA A 100 27.22 -3.73 0.53
C ALA A 100 25.81 -3.30 0.06
N ILE A 101 25.72 -2.40 -0.92
CA ILE A 101 24.45 -1.95 -1.48
C ILE A 101 23.71 -3.12 -2.18
N ALA A 102 24.40 -3.88 -3.03
CA ALA A 102 23.80 -5.00 -3.72
C ALA A 102 23.28 -6.06 -2.73
N LEU A 103 24.10 -6.43 -1.76
CA LEU A 103 23.73 -7.41 -0.74
C LEU A 103 22.59 -6.90 0.16
N ALA A 104 22.60 -5.63 0.54
CA ALA A 104 21.54 -5.02 1.34
C ALA A 104 20.18 -5.08 0.61
N ILE A 105 20.14 -4.79 -0.70
CA ILE A 105 18.93 -4.91 -1.50
C ILE A 105 18.46 -6.37 -1.56
N ILE A 106 19.35 -7.32 -1.81
CA ILE A 106 19.02 -8.75 -1.86
C ILE A 106 18.45 -9.22 -0.52
N VAL A 107 19.09 -8.86 0.58
CA VAL A 107 18.66 -9.27 1.93
C VAL A 107 17.35 -8.60 2.32
N ALA A 108 17.16 -7.32 2.02
CA ALA A 108 15.88 -6.64 2.27
C ALA A 108 14.74 -7.27 1.48
N MET A 109 14.92 -7.48 0.18
CA MET A 109 13.89 -8.08 -0.68
C MET A 109 13.65 -9.55 -0.31
N GLY A 110 14.71 -10.30 -0.03
CA GLY A 110 14.61 -11.70 0.39
C GLY A 110 13.87 -11.85 1.72
N SER A 111 14.23 -11.08 2.72
CA SER A 111 13.57 -11.10 4.04
C SER A 111 12.10 -10.64 3.96
N ALA A 112 11.81 -9.56 3.23
CA ALA A 112 10.44 -9.09 3.03
C ALA A 112 9.56 -10.14 2.32
N THR A 113 10.13 -10.82 1.31
CA THR A 113 9.46 -11.91 0.59
C THR A 113 9.21 -13.11 1.52
N LEU A 114 10.18 -13.48 2.34
CA LEU A 114 10.05 -14.56 3.33
C LEU A 114 9.00 -14.22 4.40
N PHE A 115 8.95 -12.99 4.89
CA PHE A 115 7.92 -12.54 5.82
C PHE A 115 6.53 -12.60 5.20
N GLY A 116 6.40 -12.17 3.95
CA GLY A 116 5.14 -12.33 3.19
C GLY A 116 4.78 -13.80 3.00
N LEU A 117 5.73 -14.64 2.62
CA LEU A 117 5.53 -16.08 2.47
C LEU A 117 5.07 -16.73 3.79
N PHE A 118 5.66 -16.34 4.91
CA PHE A 118 5.28 -16.82 6.24
C PHE A 118 3.84 -16.43 6.59
N ASN A 119 3.43 -15.18 6.32
CA ASN A 119 2.04 -14.77 6.47
C ASN A 119 1.10 -15.60 5.58
N GLY A 120 1.48 -15.78 4.32
CA GLY A 120 0.74 -16.62 3.38
C GLY A 120 0.62 -18.07 3.85
N PHE A 121 1.66 -18.63 4.44
CA PHE A 121 1.64 -19.96 5.03
C PHE A 121 0.66 -20.05 6.21
N MET A 122 0.70 -19.08 7.14
CA MET A 122 -0.23 -19.03 8.28
C MET A 122 -1.69 -18.98 7.82
N VAL A 123 -1.99 -18.16 6.83
CA VAL A 123 -3.35 -17.99 6.32
C VAL A 123 -3.79 -19.17 5.45
N ALA A 124 -2.94 -19.60 4.52
CA ALA A 124 -3.33 -20.60 3.52
C ALA A 124 -3.27 -22.04 4.04
N LYS A 125 -2.26 -22.37 4.84
CA LYS A 125 -2.03 -23.74 5.32
C LYS A 125 -2.61 -23.99 6.71
N LEU A 126 -2.44 -23.03 7.63
CA LEU A 126 -2.94 -23.16 8.99
C LEU A 126 -4.38 -22.62 9.15
N SER A 127 -4.97 -22.13 8.04
CA SER A 127 -6.34 -21.59 8.04
C SER A 127 -6.56 -20.47 9.07
N ALA A 128 -5.49 -19.75 9.44
CA ALA A 128 -5.60 -18.62 10.34
C ALA A 128 -6.31 -17.44 9.64
N THR A 129 -7.17 -16.73 10.35
CA THR A 129 -7.77 -15.50 9.81
C THR A 129 -6.67 -14.49 9.47
N PRO A 130 -6.67 -13.87 8.28
CA PRO A 130 -5.63 -12.94 7.86
C PRO A 130 -5.33 -11.85 8.89
N LEU A 131 -6.39 -11.27 9.48
CA LEU A 131 -6.27 -10.22 10.50
C LEU A 131 -5.47 -10.68 11.73
N ILE A 132 -5.77 -11.86 12.28
CA ILE A 132 -5.09 -12.39 13.49
C ILE A 132 -3.67 -12.80 13.17
N ALA A 133 -3.45 -13.50 12.04
CA ALA A 133 -2.14 -13.92 11.59
C ALA A 133 -1.22 -12.72 11.41
N THR A 134 -1.68 -11.69 10.68
CA THR A 134 -0.86 -10.52 10.37
C THR A 134 -0.69 -9.56 11.55
N LEU A 135 -1.62 -9.52 12.51
CA LEU A 135 -1.44 -8.82 13.77
C LEU A 135 -0.33 -9.46 14.62
N GLY A 136 -0.33 -10.79 14.70
CA GLY A 136 0.73 -11.55 15.39
C GLY A 136 2.09 -11.34 14.73
N THR A 137 2.17 -11.46 13.41
CA THR A 137 3.44 -11.28 12.67
C THR A 137 3.88 -9.81 12.64
N MET A 138 2.98 -8.85 12.63
CA MET A 138 3.31 -7.43 12.83
C MET A 138 4.10 -7.22 14.12
N THR A 139 3.61 -7.80 15.22
CA THR A 139 4.27 -7.70 16.53
C THR A 139 5.62 -8.44 16.53
N LEU A 140 5.66 -9.64 15.91
CA LEU A 140 6.90 -10.43 15.79
C LEU A 140 7.97 -9.67 15.00
N TYR A 141 7.65 -9.17 13.79
CA TYR A 141 8.62 -8.46 12.95
C TYR A 141 9.06 -7.16 13.60
N THR A 142 8.13 -6.42 14.21
CA THR A 142 8.46 -5.22 15.01
C THR A 142 9.44 -5.57 16.15
N GLY A 143 9.18 -6.68 16.86
CA GLY A 143 10.04 -7.17 17.95
C GLY A 143 11.45 -7.55 17.46
N ILE A 144 11.55 -8.23 16.30
CA ILE A 144 12.84 -8.55 15.66
C ILE A 144 13.62 -7.25 15.37
N GLY A 145 12.98 -6.27 14.73
CA GLY A 145 13.59 -4.98 14.44
C GLY A 145 14.06 -4.24 15.70
N MET A 146 13.24 -4.25 16.77
CA MET A 146 13.61 -3.64 18.06
C MET A 146 14.76 -4.38 18.74
N ALA A 147 14.76 -5.71 18.76
CA ALA A 147 15.82 -6.51 19.35
C ALA A 147 17.19 -6.24 18.70
N LEU A 148 17.21 -6.13 17.36
CA LEU A 148 18.44 -5.87 16.60
C LEU A 148 18.97 -4.45 16.78
N THR A 149 18.10 -3.48 17.00
CA THR A 149 18.47 -2.05 17.06
C THR A 149 18.56 -1.51 18.48
N GLY A 150 18.10 -2.27 19.47
CA GLY A 150 17.89 -1.77 20.84
C GLY A 150 16.86 -0.62 20.86
N GLY A 151 15.92 -0.59 19.90
CA GLY A 151 14.94 0.50 19.74
C GLY A 151 15.51 1.79 19.16
N LYS A 152 16.80 1.85 18.85
CA LYS A 152 17.48 3.04 18.30
C LYS A 152 17.40 3.02 16.76
N GLY A 153 17.50 4.21 16.14
CA GLY A 153 17.65 4.30 14.69
C GLY A 153 19.09 4.00 14.26
N ILE A 154 19.22 3.35 13.09
CA ILE A 154 20.50 3.18 12.39
C ILE A 154 20.61 4.33 11.40
N THR A 155 21.62 5.17 11.53
CA THR A 155 21.90 6.34 10.67
C THR A 155 23.23 6.17 9.95
N GLY A 156 23.51 7.04 8.98
CA GLY A 156 24.81 7.05 8.29
C GLY A 156 24.89 5.99 7.18
N LEU A 157 23.81 5.83 6.41
CA LEU A 157 23.80 4.97 5.23
C LEU A 157 24.73 5.53 4.15
N PRO A 158 25.33 4.68 3.28
CA PRO A 158 26.19 5.14 2.19
C PRO A 158 25.53 6.16 1.28
N GLU A 159 26.27 7.17 0.84
CA GLU A 159 25.75 8.26 0.02
C GLU A 159 25.18 7.77 -1.33
N LYS A 160 25.83 6.78 -1.95
CA LYS A 160 25.34 6.18 -3.19
C LYS A 160 23.96 5.53 -3.02
N PHE A 161 23.70 4.92 -1.86
CA PHE A 161 22.42 4.32 -1.56
C PHE A 161 21.34 5.40 -1.32
N THR A 162 21.67 6.47 -0.57
CA THR A 162 20.72 7.55 -0.29
C THR A 162 20.44 8.40 -1.53
N LYS A 163 21.39 8.53 -2.45
CA LYS A 163 21.18 9.15 -3.76
C LYS A 163 20.09 8.46 -4.58
N PHE A 164 19.91 7.16 -4.45
CA PHE A 164 18.79 6.46 -5.11
C PHE A 164 17.43 7.00 -4.67
N GLY A 165 17.22 7.23 -3.38
CA GLY A 165 15.97 7.78 -2.84
C GLY A 165 15.69 9.23 -3.21
N THR A 166 16.73 9.97 -3.66
CA THR A 166 16.67 11.39 -4.02
C THR A 166 16.97 11.65 -5.50
N ALA A 167 17.30 10.60 -6.27
CA ALA A 167 17.60 10.70 -7.69
C ALA A 167 16.41 11.19 -8.51
N GLU A 168 16.69 11.98 -9.54
CA GLU A 168 15.70 12.52 -10.45
C GLU A 168 16.08 12.28 -11.89
N LEU A 169 15.08 12.01 -12.71
CA LEU A 169 15.19 11.93 -14.16
C LEU A 169 14.28 13.02 -14.76
N GLY A 170 14.88 14.04 -15.39
CA GLY A 170 14.11 15.16 -15.95
C GLY A 170 13.27 15.93 -14.92
N GLY A 171 13.72 16.03 -13.65
CA GLY A 171 12.99 16.71 -12.58
C GLY A 171 11.91 15.88 -11.91
N ILE A 172 11.73 14.60 -12.31
CA ILE A 172 10.81 13.65 -11.72
C ILE A 172 11.60 12.65 -10.87
N PRO A 173 11.23 12.43 -9.59
CA PRO A 173 11.90 11.44 -8.75
C PRO A 173 11.85 10.02 -9.34
N VAL A 174 13.00 9.35 -9.38
CA VAL A 174 13.09 7.97 -9.90
C VAL A 174 12.16 7.02 -9.15
N ILE A 175 12.03 7.18 -7.82
CA ILE A 175 11.13 6.37 -7.01
C ILE A 175 9.66 6.56 -7.39
N PHE A 176 9.26 7.77 -7.86
CA PHE A 176 7.91 8.02 -8.37
C PHE A 176 7.67 7.31 -9.71
N ILE A 177 8.67 7.31 -10.59
CA ILE A 177 8.61 6.55 -11.86
C ILE A 177 8.46 5.05 -11.55
N MET A 178 9.24 4.53 -10.60
CA MET A 178 9.12 3.14 -10.15
C MET A 178 7.71 2.82 -9.64
N PHE A 179 7.11 3.71 -8.85
CA PHE A 179 5.74 3.53 -8.36
C PHE A 179 4.73 3.48 -9.52
N VAL A 180 4.82 4.41 -10.47
CA VAL A 180 3.92 4.44 -11.63
C VAL A 180 4.06 3.16 -12.47
N VAL A 181 5.29 2.72 -12.73
CA VAL A 181 5.56 1.46 -13.45
C VAL A 181 4.98 0.27 -12.70
N ALA A 182 5.20 0.17 -11.39
CA ALA A 182 4.67 -0.91 -10.56
C ALA A 182 3.12 -0.90 -10.56
N ALA A 183 2.50 0.26 -10.46
CA ALA A 183 1.04 0.40 -10.52
C ALA A 183 0.48 -0.04 -11.88
N LEU A 184 1.15 0.33 -12.99
CA LEU A 184 0.77 -0.11 -14.33
C LEU A 184 0.94 -1.63 -14.51
N VAL A 185 2.07 -2.19 -14.07
CA VAL A 185 2.31 -3.65 -14.11
C VAL A 185 1.24 -4.37 -13.29
N LEU A 186 0.95 -3.91 -12.08
CA LEU A 186 -0.07 -4.52 -11.23
C LEU A 186 -1.47 -4.41 -11.86
N ALA A 187 -1.79 -3.28 -12.48
CA ALA A 187 -3.05 -3.09 -13.19
C ALA A 187 -3.18 -4.04 -14.40
N LEU A 188 -2.10 -4.24 -15.15
CA LEU A 188 -2.06 -5.19 -16.27
C LEU A 188 -2.17 -6.63 -15.77
N VAL A 189 -1.42 -7.00 -14.75
CA VAL A 189 -1.45 -8.35 -14.15
C VAL A 189 -2.85 -8.68 -13.63
N LEU A 190 -3.44 -7.81 -12.84
CA LEU A 190 -4.76 -8.05 -12.27
C LEU A 190 -5.89 -7.94 -13.31
N GLY A 191 -5.78 -7.00 -14.27
CA GLY A 191 -6.85 -6.72 -15.22
C GLY A 191 -6.86 -7.62 -16.46
N ARG A 192 -5.69 -8.13 -16.89
CA ARG A 192 -5.56 -8.81 -18.19
C ARG A 192 -5.02 -10.24 -18.15
N THR A 193 -4.50 -10.72 -16.98
CA THR A 193 -3.91 -12.06 -16.91
C THR A 193 -4.85 -13.10 -16.29
N GLY A 194 -4.53 -14.38 -16.52
CA GLY A 194 -5.21 -15.48 -15.84
C GLY A 194 -5.01 -15.47 -14.32
N PHE A 195 -3.87 -14.96 -13.85
CA PHE A 195 -3.61 -14.78 -12.42
C PHE A 195 -4.61 -13.80 -11.80
N GLY A 196 -4.77 -12.61 -12.39
CA GLY A 196 -5.72 -11.62 -11.89
C GLY A 196 -7.14 -12.14 -11.82
N ARG A 197 -7.61 -12.84 -12.87
CA ARG A 197 -8.95 -13.48 -12.85
C ARG A 197 -9.12 -14.44 -11.68
N LYS A 198 -8.09 -15.27 -11.40
CA LYS A 198 -8.11 -16.21 -10.26
C LYS A 198 -8.15 -15.47 -8.92
N VAL A 199 -7.43 -14.34 -8.78
CA VAL A 199 -7.48 -13.49 -7.57
C VAL A 199 -8.89 -12.98 -7.31
N TYR A 200 -9.58 -12.44 -8.32
CA TYR A 200 -10.95 -11.96 -8.18
C TYR A 200 -11.95 -13.09 -7.87
N LEU A 201 -11.79 -14.26 -8.48
CA LEU A 201 -12.64 -15.43 -8.22
C LEU A 201 -12.43 -15.94 -6.79
N TYR A 202 -11.17 -16.07 -6.35
CA TYR A 202 -10.84 -16.52 -5.00
C TYR A 202 -11.38 -15.55 -3.94
N GLY A 203 -11.13 -14.24 -4.09
CA GLY A 203 -11.61 -13.24 -3.16
C GLY A 203 -13.12 -13.09 -3.14
N GLY A 204 -13.81 -13.33 -4.28
CA GLY A 204 -15.26 -13.25 -4.36
C GLY A 204 -16.00 -14.42 -3.72
N ASN A 205 -15.49 -15.63 -3.92
CA ASN A 205 -16.02 -16.85 -3.30
C ASN A 205 -14.95 -17.96 -3.30
N PRO A 206 -14.26 -18.18 -2.16
CA PRO A 206 -13.23 -19.22 -2.04
C PRO A 206 -13.76 -20.65 -2.29
N ILE A 207 -15.03 -20.92 -1.99
CA ILE A 207 -15.64 -22.24 -2.23
C ILE A 207 -15.84 -22.45 -3.72
N ALA A 208 -16.46 -21.50 -4.41
CA ALA A 208 -16.66 -21.58 -5.86
C ALA A 208 -15.34 -21.64 -6.64
N SER A 209 -14.29 -20.95 -6.17
CA SER A 209 -12.98 -20.99 -6.80
C SER A 209 -12.34 -22.40 -6.74
N ARG A 210 -12.56 -23.16 -5.66
CA ARG A 210 -12.13 -24.57 -5.57
C ARG A 210 -12.82 -25.45 -6.60
N PHE A 211 -14.12 -25.28 -6.80
CA PHE A 211 -14.85 -26.01 -7.85
C PHE A 211 -14.39 -25.64 -9.26
N SER A 212 -13.80 -24.46 -9.43
CA SER A 212 -13.17 -24.03 -10.69
C SER A 212 -11.71 -24.49 -10.82
N ALA A 213 -11.29 -25.52 -10.08
CA ALA A 213 -9.92 -26.09 -10.08
C ALA A 213 -8.81 -25.06 -9.74
N ILE A 214 -9.13 -23.99 -8.99
CA ILE A 214 -8.14 -23.04 -8.52
C ILE A 214 -7.53 -23.55 -7.21
N ASN A 215 -6.20 -23.65 -7.17
CA ASN A 215 -5.49 -23.95 -5.94
C ASN A 215 -5.46 -22.70 -5.05
N ASN A 216 -6.42 -22.60 -4.12
CA ASN A 216 -6.60 -21.46 -3.24
C ASN A 216 -5.38 -21.22 -2.33
N GLU A 217 -4.72 -22.28 -1.85
CA GLU A 217 -3.54 -22.17 -1.00
C GLU A 217 -2.38 -21.50 -1.74
N ARG A 218 -2.05 -22.00 -2.95
CA ARG A 218 -1.00 -21.38 -3.77
C ARG A 218 -1.33 -19.95 -4.16
N MET A 219 -2.62 -19.66 -4.42
CA MET A 219 -3.08 -18.33 -4.76
C MET A 219 -2.89 -17.37 -3.57
N CYS A 220 -3.33 -17.76 -2.39
CA CYS A 220 -3.19 -17.00 -1.16
C CYS A 220 -1.70 -16.74 -0.84
N MET A 221 -0.88 -17.79 -0.84
CA MET A 221 0.57 -17.66 -0.62
C MET A 221 1.22 -16.71 -1.63
N GLY A 222 0.89 -16.83 -2.92
CA GLY A 222 1.42 -15.96 -3.97
C GLY A 222 1.06 -14.48 -3.77
N ILE A 223 -0.15 -14.19 -3.29
CA ILE A 223 -0.57 -12.83 -2.97
C ILE A 223 0.23 -12.28 -1.79
N PHE A 224 0.40 -13.05 -0.70
CA PHE A 224 1.20 -12.60 0.45
C PHE A 224 2.69 -12.43 0.10
N VAL A 225 3.24 -13.24 -0.80
CA VAL A 225 4.59 -13.03 -1.35
C VAL A 225 4.68 -11.68 -2.09
N LEU A 226 3.70 -11.35 -2.95
CA LEU A 226 3.65 -10.06 -3.62
C LEU A 226 3.52 -8.88 -2.63
N ILE A 227 2.74 -9.05 -1.57
CA ILE A 227 2.63 -8.06 -0.49
C ILE A 227 3.99 -7.85 0.18
N GLY A 228 4.70 -8.93 0.48
CA GLY A 228 6.06 -8.87 1.03
C GLY A 228 7.02 -8.12 0.11
N VAL A 229 7.02 -8.42 -1.19
CA VAL A 229 7.84 -7.72 -2.19
C VAL A 229 7.54 -6.23 -2.24
N LEU A 230 6.26 -5.84 -2.30
CA LEU A 230 5.86 -4.42 -2.31
C LEU A 230 6.26 -3.70 -1.01
N SER A 231 6.12 -4.37 0.13
CA SER A 231 6.56 -3.85 1.44
C SER A 231 8.08 -3.70 1.51
N GLY A 232 8.84 -4.65 0.96
CA GLY A 232 10.30 -4.57 0.88
C GLY A 232 10.78 -3.39 0.03
N ILE A 233 10.14 -3.16 -1.13
CA ILE A 233 10.40 -1.98 -1.97
C ILE A 233 10.12 -0.69 -1.19
N ALA A 234 8.96 -0.61 -0.50
CA ALA A 234 8.63 0.54 0.32
C ALA A 234 9.68 0.78 1.42
N GLY A 235 10.13 -0.28 2.10
CA GLY A 235 11.18 -0.22 3.12
C GLY A 235 12.48 0.35 2.58
N LEU A 236 12.98 -0.13 1.45
CA LEU A 236 14.19 0.40 0.79
C LEU A 236 14.04 1.86 0.39
N ILE A 237 12.88 2.27 -0.14
CA ILE A 237 12.60 3.66 -0.48
C ILE A 237 12.62 4.55 0.77
N ILE A 238 11.95 4.13 1.85
CA ILE A 238 11.88 4.89 3.10
C ILE A 238 13.28 5.11 3.68
N ILE A 239 14.09 4.06 3.85
CA ILE A 239 15.41 4.18 4.45
C ILE A 239 16.39 4.97 3.58
N SER A 240 16.29 4.87 2.23
CA SER A 240 17.15 5.64 1.34
C SER A 240 16.82 7.13 1.38
N ARG A 241 15.55 7.49 1.54
CA ARG A 241 15.09 8.89 1.61
C ARG A 241 15.39 9.55 2.96
N VAL A 242 15.13 8.80 4.05
CA VAL A 242 15.29 9.33 5.42
C VAL A 242 16.75 9.22 5.89
N ASN A 243 17.61 8.52 5.16
CA ASN A 243 19.00 8.22 5.55
C ASN A 243 19.09 7.56 6.93
N SER A 244 18.09 6.79 7.27
CA SER A 244 18.09 6.01 8.54
C SER A 244 17.06 4.89 8.48
N ALA A 245 17.27 3.87 9.30
CA ALA A 245 16.33 2.77 9.50
C ALA A 245 15.93 2.69 10.98
N LYS A 246 14.64 2.64 11.25
CA LYS A 246 14.09 2.57 12.61
C LYS A 246 12.76 1.86 12.60
N VAL A 247 12.46 1.11 13.64
CA VAL A 247 11.12 0.61 13.90
C VAL A 247 10.17 1.78 14.14
N GLY A 248 8.97 1.71 13.55
CA GLY A 248 7.94 2.75 13.70
C GLY A 248 7.95 3.82 12.60
N TYR A 249 8.85 3.75 11.61
CA TYR A 249 8.73 4.59 10.44
C TYR A 249 7.46 4.21 9.65
N GLY A 250 6.67 5.23 9.32
CA GLY A 250 5.44 5.02 8.55
C GLY A 250 4.30 4.32 9.30
N ASP A 251 4.26 4.34 10.64
CA ASP A 251 3.14 3.75 11.41
C ASP A 251 1.78 4.30 10.99
N THR A 252 1.72 5.56 10.56
CA THR A 252 0.50 6.16 10.02
C THR A 252 0.13 5.61 8.65
N TYR A 253 1.08 5.07 7.89
CA TYR A 253 0.83 4.51 6.56
C TYR A 253 -0.06 3.28 6.60
N GLN A 254 -0.08 2.53 7.72
CA GLN A 254 -1.00 1.41 7.93
C GLN A 254 -2.46 1.86 7.78
N LEU A 255 -2.86 2.88 8.54
CA LEU A 255 -4.21 3.45 8.50
C LEU A 255 -4.51 4.12 7.15
N GLN A 256 -3.52 4.82 6.59
CA GLN A 256 -3.67 5.46 5.28
C GLN A 256 -3.84 4.43 4.16
N ALA A 257 -3.09 3.31 4.17
CA ALA A 257 -3.21 2.24 3.19
C ALA A 257 -4.60 1.59 3.23
N MET A 258 -5.12 1.32 4.44
CA MET A 258 -6.50 0.82 4.60
C MET A 258 -7.51 1.82 4.04
N LEU A 259 -7.39 3.09 4.40
CA LEU A 259 -8.29 4.15 3.96
C LEU A 259 -8.25 4.32 2.43
N VAL A 260 -7.07 4.30 1.83
CA VAL A 260 -6.88 4.34 0.37
C VAL A 260 -7.60 3.19 -0.33
N CYS A 261 -7.50 1.97 0.21
CA CYS A 261 -8.19 0.81 -0.35
C CYS A 261 -9.71 1.00 -0.31
N VAL A 262 -10.25 1.42 0.83
CA VAL A 262 -11.70 1.62 1.02
C VAL A 262 -12.22 2.74 0.13
N ILE A 263 -11.56 3.90 0.08
CA ILE A 263 -11.92 5.02 -0.80
C ILE A 263 -11.72 4.63 -2.28
N GLY A 264 -10.66 3.88 -2.59
CA GLY A 264 -10.37 3.37 -3.93
C GLY A 264 -11.36 2.34 -4.46
N GLY A 265 -12.37 1.96 -3.63
CA GLY A 265 -13.44 1.05 -4.01
C GLY A 265 -13.01 -0.43 -3.98
N ILE A 266 -11.97 -0.77 -3.21
CA ILE A 266 -11.63 -2.16 -2.92
C ILE A 266 -12.53 -2.62 -1.78
N HIS A 267 -13.24 -3.72 -1.98
CA HIS A 267 -14.14 -4.26 -0.97
C HIS A 267 -13.36 -5.10 0.06
N PRO A 268 -13.52 -4.85 1.36
CA PRO A 268 -12.82 -5.63 2.39
C PRO A 268 -13.14 -7.14 2.39
N ASP A 269 -14.36 -7.50 1.93
CA ASP A 269 -14.79 -8.90 1.80
C ASP A 269 -14.19 -9.61 0.57
N GLY A 270 -13.40 -8.91 -0.25
CA GLY A 270 -12.68 -9.45 -1.40
C GLY A 270 -13.43 -9.43 -2.73
N GLY A 271 -12.74 -9.86 -3.78
CA GLY A 271 -13.29 -10.10 -5.11
C GLY A 271 -13.67 -8.87 -5.93
N ARG A 272 -13.44 -7.64 -5.42
CA ARG A 272 -13.85 -6.39 -6.09
C ARG A 272 -12.83 -5.29 -5.91
N GLY A 273 -12.70 -4.45 -6.93
CA GLY A 273 -11.86 -3.27 -6.93
C GLY A 273 -10.90 -3.22 -8.12
N LYS A 274 -10.27 -2.07 -8.32
CA LYS A 274 -9.33 -1.81 -9.42
C LYS A 274 -8.14 -1.02 -8.93
N VAL A 275 -6.96 -1.31 -9.48
CA VAL A 275 -5.72 -0.56 -9.20
C VAL A 275 -5.90 0.93 -9.47
N ALA A 276 -6.60 1.31 -10.54
CA ALA A 276 -6.87 2.71 -10.87
C ALA A 276 -7.61 3.47 -9.75
N GLY A 277 -8.56 2.80 -9.06
CA GLY A 277 -9.24 3.40 -7.91
C GLY A 277 -8.28 3.66 -6.75
N VAL A 278 -7.39 2.70 -6.45
CA VAL A 278 -6.37 2.85 -5.41
C VAL A 278 -5.39 3.98 -5.76
N VAL A 279 -4.93 4.06 -7.01
CA VAL A 279 -4.05 5.15 -7.45
C VAL A 279 -4.73 6.52 -7.33
N CYS A 280 -6.00 6.65 -7.74
CA CYS A 280 -6.77 7.89 -7.54
C CYS A 280 -6.91 8.24 -6.04
N ALA A 281 -7.16 7.24 -5.18
CA ALA A 281 -7.25 7.44 -3.74
C ALA A 281 -5.90 7.82 -3.12
N ILE A 282 -4.78 7.24 -3.59
CA ILE A 282 -3.42 7.63 -3.19
C ILE A 282 -3.17 9.12 -3.49
N LEU A 283 -3.53 9.57 -4.70
CA LEU A 283 -3.37 10.97 -5.10
C LEU A 283 -4.23 11.90 -4.23
N LEU A 284 -5.50 11.51 -3.97
CA LEU A 284 -6.39 12.26 -3.09
C LEU A 284 -5.82 12.39 -1.68
N MET A 285 -5.35 11.28 -1.10
CA MET A 285 -4.74 11.25 0.23
C MET A 285 -3.46 12.08 0.31
N GLN A 286 -2.65 12.08 -0.77
CA GLN A 286 -1.45 12.90 -0.85
C GLN A 286 -1.78 14.39 -0.90
N LEU A 287 -2.82 14.79 -1.64
CA LEU A 287 -3.29 16.18 -1.64
C LEU A 287 -3.74 16.63 -0.24
N LEU A 288 -4.52 15.79 0.45
CA LEU A 288 -4.95 16.07 1.83
C LEU A 288 -3.75 16.14 2.79
N SER A 289 -2.80 15.21 2.69
CA SER A 289 -1.57 15.21 3.50
C SER A 289 -0.75 16.49 3.29
N SER A 290 -0.66 16.93 2.03
CA SER A 290 0.02 18.19 1.67
C SER A 290 -0.71 19.41 2.25
N ALA A 291 -2.05 19.45 2.17
CA ALA A 291 -2.86 20.51 2.76
C ALA A 291 -2.63 20.59 4.29
N PHE A 292 -2.63 19.45 4.99
CA PHE A 292 -2.34 19.43 6.44
C PHE A 292 -0.92 19.93 6.76
N THR A 293 0.03 19.69 5.85
CA THR A 293 1.40 20.20 6.02
C THR A 293 1.46 21.72 5.81
N ILE A 294 0.76 22.25 4.82
CA ILE A 294 0.65 23.70 4.57
C ILE A 294 -0.02 24.39 5.74
N LEU A 295 -1.07 23.78 6.31
CA LEU A 295 -1.77 24.25 7.51
C LEU A 295 -0.99 24.02 8.81
N ARG A 296 0.21 23.43 8.74
CA ARG A 296 1.10 23.15 9.89
C ARG A 296 0.44 22.26 10.97
N PHE A 297 -0.42 21.32 10.57
CA PHE A 297 -0.99 20.37 11.52
C PHE A 297 0.11 19.50 12.12
N SER A 298 0.02 19.30 13.44
CA SER A 298 0.95 18.40 14.14
C SER A 298 0.79 16.95 13.66
N PRO A 299 1.82 16.09 13.77
CA PRO A 299 1.71 14.67 13.46
C PRO A 299 0.58 13.96 14.21
N TYR A 300 0.32 14.38 15.45
CA TYR A 300 -0.76 13.83 16.28
C TYR A 300 -2.15 14.18 15.72
N ALA A 301 -2.34 15.45 15.31
CA ALA A 301 -3.58 15.88 14.66
C ALA A 301 -3.84 15.14 13.36
N LYS A 302 -2.80 14.93 12.54
CA LYS A 302 -2.90 14.13 11.32
C LYS A 302 -3.35 12.69 11.62
N LYS A 303 -2.77 12.05 12.65
CA LYS A 303 -3.13 10.68 13.06
C LYS A 303 -4.59 10.59 13.52
N LEU A 304 -5.06 11.57 14.31
CA LEU A 304 -6.46 11.67 14.73
C LEU A 304 -7.40 11.79 13.52
N ILE A 305 -7.08 12.69 12.59
CA ILE A 305 -7.90 12.92 11.38
C ILE A 305 -7.98 11.66 10.52
N TRP A 306 -6.86 10.98 10.26
CA TRP A 306 -6.85 9.75 9.47
C TRP A 306 -7.70 8.64 10.10
N GLY A 307 -7.60 8.45 11.42
CA GLY A 307 -8.43 7.50 12.15
C GLY A 307 -9.92 7.85 12.09
N SER A 308 -10.27 9.13 12.26
CA SER A 308 -11.66 9.60 12.16
C SER A 308 -12.25 9.41 10.76
N ILE A 309 -11.49 9.77 9.71
CA ILE A 309 -11.93 9.58 8.32
C ILE A 309 -12.15 8.09 8.03
N LEU A 310 -11.25 7.20 8.49
CA LEU A 310 -11.40 5.76 8.31
C LEU A 310 -12.72 5.24 8.90
N ILE A 311 -13.02 5.63 10.15
CA ILE A 311 -14.26 5.21 10.82
C ILE A 311 -15.50 5.73 10.07
N ILE A 312 -15.49 7.00 9.66
CA ILE A 312 -16.61 7.61 8.91
C ILE A 312 -16.81 6.89 7.57
N VAL A 313 -15.75 6.68 6.81
CA VAL A 313 -15.83 6.03 5.48
C VAL A 313 -16.27 4.58 5.59
N MET A 314 -15.76 3.83 6.57
CA MET A 314 -16.21 2.45 6.82
C MET A 314 -17.67 2.41 7.25
N GLY A 315 -18.11 3.32 8.11
CA GLY A 315 -19.52 3.45 8.52
C GLY A 315 -20.46 3.74 7.35
N LEU A 316 -20.08 4.68 6.48
CA LEU A 316 -20.85 5.01 5.27
C LEU A 316 -20.93 3.83 4.29
N ASN A 317 -19.84 3.10 4.09
CA ASN A 317 -19.83 1.90 3.24
C ASN A 317 -20.75 0.81 3.81
N TYR A 318 -20.70 0.56 5.13
CA TYR A 318 -21.58 -0.41 5.78
C TYR A 318 -23.07 -0.07 5.58
N ILE A 319 -23.44 1.21 5.76
CA ILE A 319 -24.83 1.68 5.55
C ILE A 319 -25.25 1.50 4.09
N SER A 320 -24.37 1.85 3.15
CA SER A 320 -24.60 1.70 1.71
C SER A 320 -24.84 0.24 1.30
N ASP A 321 -23.99 -0.68 1.80
CA ASP A 321 -24.11 -2.11 1.52
C ASP A 321 -25.39 -2.71 2.11
N LYS A 322 -25.76 -2.29 3.32
CA LYS A 322 -27.01 -2.71 3.95
C LYS A 322 -28.25 -2.27 3.15
N GLN A 323 -28.21 -1.04 2.62
CA GLN A 323 -29.29 -0.54 1.78
C GLN A 323 -29.36 -1.30 0.44
N ALA A 324 -28.21 -1.56 -0.20
CA ALA A 324 -28.15 -2.31 -1.46
C ALA A 324 -28.66 -3.75 -1.29
N LYS A 325 -28.37 -4.42 -0.19
CA LYS A 325 -28.91 -5.75 0.15
C LYS A 325 -30.43 -5.70 0.32
N LYS A 326 -30.97 -4.70 1.04
CA LYS A 326 -32.44 -4.55 1.23
C LYS A 326 -33.18 -4.34 -0.09
N VAL A 327 -32.62 -3.55 -1.02
CA VAL A 327 -33.23 -3.31 -2.34
C VAL A 327 -33.26 -4.60 -3.16
N ARG A 328 -32.17 -5.38 -3.16
CA ARG A 328 -32.11 -6.68 -3.86
C ARG A 328 -33.11 -7.71 -3.30
N PHE A 329 -33.26 -7.77 -1.99
CA PHE A 329 -34.26 -8.65 -1.35
C PHE A 329 -35.69 -8.29 -1.73
N LYS A 330 -36.03 -6.98 -1.78
CA LYS A 330 -37.34 -6.51 -2.19
C LYS A 330 -37.65 -6.73 -3.68
N SER A 331 -36.63 -6.70 -4.56
CA SER A 331 -36.83 -7.02 -5.97
C SER A 331 -37.02 -8.52 -6.20
N ALA A 332 -36.29 -9.38 -5.48
CA ALA A 332 -36.44 -10.84 -5.58
C ALA A 332 -37.77 -11.39 -4.98
N GLN A 333 -38.45 -10.62 -4.11
CA GLN A 333 -39.77 -10.98 -3.60
C GLN A 333 -40.93 -10.53 -4.53
N LYS A 334 -40.63 -9.74 -5.56
CA LYS A 334 -41.62 -9.26 -6.53
C LYS A 334 -41.62 -10.03 -7.85
N GLU A 335 -40.64 -10.91 -8.05
CA GLU A 335 -40.58 -11.93 -9.11
C GLU A 335 -41.09 -13.28 -8.59
#